data_ad8dc0213ee2bfd9ffd1671c3710058a
#
_entry.id   ad8dc0213ee2bfd9ffd1671c3710058a
#
_cell.length_a   1.000
_cell.length_b   1.000
_cell.length_c   1.000
_cell.angle_alpha   90.00
_cell.angle_beta   90.00
_cell.angle_gamma   90.00
#
_symmetry.space_group_name_H-M   'P 1'
#
loop_
_entity.id
_entity.type
_entity.pdbx_description
1 polymer ?
#
loop_
_entity_poly.entity_id
_entity_poly.type
_entity_poly.pdbx_seq_one_letter_code
_entity_poly.pdbx_strand_id
1 'polypeptide(L)'
;MTREEMSLELSSFKPGPAAPSLLVQARTGSRSEASGERRPVGHRALREASNRGGKIVRRPVHGVLLLDKPIGLSSNQALQKAKWLLRANKAGHTGTLDPLATGVLPLCFGAATKFSQIQLDADKTYEAVLLLGLKTTTGDAEGDVIQTRPVPDITPELLEKLTAQFTGPIAQIPPMYSALKKDGKALYEYARQGEEVDREARNIVIYQLKMAVAIDLRAPTAIKIIVKCSKGTYIRTLGEDIGEAIGCGAHLGSLRRIQTGGFSSDQCISLSALEALDEAGRDARLLPPQSLVADYPSVTLDADNAGRFLSGLRRRGTPGQWGKDAALVQVFGSDPIAFLGSAHITADELIPQRLLSPIEVQDLLLLRRASH
;
A
#
# COMPACT_ATOMS: atom_id res chain seq x y z
N MET A 1 -9.34 23.21 -16.81
CA MET A 1 -10.45 22.38 -16.30
C MET A 1 -11.54 23.32 -15.79
N THR A 2 -12.73 23.24 -16.32
CA THR A 2 -13.86 24.10 -15.94
C THR A 2 -14.53 23.57 -14.66
N ARG A 3 -15.31 24.42 -13.99
CA ARG A 3 -16.07 24.08 -12.76
C ARG A 3 -17.02 22.88 -12.96
N GLU A 4 -17.49 22.65 -14.18
CA GLU A 4 -18.35 21.52 -14.57
C GLU A 4 -17.57 20.20 -14.68
N GLU A 5 -16.35 20.20 -15.19
CA GLU A 5 -15.50 19.00 -15.27
C GLU A 5 -15.09 18.49 -13.87
N MET A 6 -14.87 19.39 -12.92
CA MET A 6 -14.61 19.05 -11.52
C MET A 6 -15.82 18.40 -10.83
N SER A 7 -17.04 18.85 -11.16
CA SER A 7 -18.29 18.31 -10.60
C SER A 7 -18.60 16.91 -11.13
N LEU A 8 -18.29 16.64 -12.40
CA LEU A 8 -18.51 15.34 -13.05
C LEU A 8 -17.55 14.24 -12.55
N GLU A 9 -16.28 14.55 -12.32
CA GLU A 9 -15.32 13.58 -11.74
C GLU A 9 -15.69 13.17 -10.30
N LEU A 10 -16.28 14.09 -9.52
CA LEU A 10 -16.72 13.82 -8.15
C LEU A 10 -18.07 13.09 -8.07
N SER A 11 -18.92 13.23 -9.12
CA SER A 11 -20.25 12.61 -9.18
C SER A 11 -20.28 11.19 -9.73
N SER A 12 -19.25 10.76 -10.46
CA SER A 12 -19.14 9.41 -11.04
C SER A 12 -18.77 8.31 -10.04
N PHE A 13 -18.62 8.64 -8.77
CA PHE A 13 -18.24 7.70 -7.72
C PHE A 13 -19.45 6.85 -7.26
N LYS A 14 -19.45 5.56 -7.60
CA LYS A 14 -20.32 4.57 -6.96
C LYS A 14 -19.65 4.15 -5.65
N PRO A 15 -20.30 4.31 -4.47
CA PRO A 15 -19.75 3.82 -3.21
C PRO A 15 -19.61 2.29 -3.28
N GLY A 16 -18.44 1.79 -2.87
CA GLY A 16 -18.23 0.37 -2.63
C GLY A 16 -19.15 -0.15 -1.53
N PRO A 17 -19.33 -1.49 -1.38
CA PRO A 17 -20.26 -2.06 -0.42
C PRO A 17 -19.97 -1.55 0.99
N ALA A 18 -21.02 -1.02 1.64
CA ALA A 18 -20.99 -0.45 2.97
C ALA A 18 -20.50 -1.47 4.01
N ALA A 19 -19.55 -1.08 4.85
CA ALA A 19 -19.18 -1.82 6.04
C ALA A 19 -20.41 -1.95 6.98
N PRO A 20 -20.56 -3.09 7.68
CA PRO A 20 -21.67 -3.29 8.60
C PRO A 20 -21.61 -2.28 9.74
N SER A 21 -22.74 -1.68 10.07
CA SER A 21 -22.93 -0.69 11.12
C SER A 21 -22.57 -1.27 12.50
N LEU A 22 -21.53 -0.73 13.12
CA LEU A 22 -21.25 -0.93 14.54
C LEU A 22 -22.16 0.03 15.35
N LEU A 23 -23.31 -0.49 15.78
CA LEU A 23 -24.14 0.13 16.84
C LEU A 23 -23.37 0.00 18.15
N VAL A 24 -22.86 1.13 18.66
CA VAL A 24 -22.33 1.24 20.02
C VAL A 24 -23.53 1.21 20.98
N GLN A 25 -23.82 0.04 21.54
CA GLN A 25 -24.69 -0.05 22.72
C GLN A 25 -23.88 0.26 23.98
N ALA A 26 -24.21 1.36 24.61
CA ALA A 26 -23.74 1.69 25.97
C ALA A 26 -24.20 0.59 26.94
N ARG A 27 -23.25 -0.13 27.54
CA ARG A 27 -23.52 -1.07 28.63
C ARG A 27 -23.46 -0.31 29.96
N THR A 28 -24.62 -0.05 30.51
CA THR A 28 -24.77 0.26 31.94
C THR A 28 -24.68 -1.06 32.73
N GLY A 29 -23.77 -1.09 33.69
CA GLY A 29 -23.58 -2.25 34.55
C GLY A 29 -24.66 -2.39 35.59
N SER A 30 -25.14 -3.61 35.84
CA SER A 30 -25.64 -4.04 37.10
C SER A 30 -25.25 -5.50 37.36
N ARG A 31 -24.56 -5.74 38.47
CA ARG A 31 -24.28 -7.07 39.02
C ARG A 31 -25.57 -7.71 39.52
N SER A 32 -25.80 -8.98 39.24
CA SER A 32 -26.51 -9.89 40.16
C SER A 32 -25.96 -11.30 39.96
N GLU A 33 -25.68 -11.92 41.10
CA GLU A 33 -25.20 -13.29 41.27
C GLU A 33 -26.30 -14.33 40.98
N ALA A 34 -25.94 -15.49 40.55
CA ALA A 34 -26.18 -16.82 41.11
C ALA A 34 -26.57 -17.92 40.10
N SER A 35 -25.88 -19.02 40.26
CA SER A 35 -26.29 -20.43 40.19
C SER A 35 -26.44 -21.13 38.82
N GLY A 36 -25.54 -22.10 38.63
CA GLY A 36 -25.94 -23.51 38.46
C GLY A 36 -26.18 -24.05 37.05
N GLU A 37 -25.25 -24.93 36.68
CA GLU A 37 -25.49 -26.17 35.90
C GLU A 37 -25.86 -26.15 34.39
N ARG A 38 -25.01 -26.83 33.71
CA ARG A 38 -25.09 -27.82 32.61
C ARG A 38 -24.32 -27.48 31.38
N ARG A 39 -23.21 -28.20 31.19
CA ARG A 39 -22.43 -28.24 29.94
C ARG A 39 -23.26 -28.95 28.85
N PRO A 40 -23.30 -28.44 27.63
CA PRO A 40 -23.61 -29.27 26.45
C PRO A 40 -22.30 -29.84 25.89
N VAL A 41 -22.29 -31.17 25.83
CA VAL A 41 -21.36 -32.00 25.06
C VAL A 41 -21.65 -31.78 23.59
N GLY A 42 -20.72 -31.27 22.81
CA GLY A 42 -20.94 -31.12 21.37
C GLY A 42 -19.89 -30.39 20.53
N HIS A 43 -18.76 -29.93 21.11
CA HIS A 43 -17.74 -29.18 20.34
C HIS A 43 -16.44 -29.95 20.03
N ARG A 44 -16.40 -31.27 20.28
CA ARG A 44 -15.18 -32.06 20.02
C ARG A 44 -15.09 -32.58 18.58
N ALA A 45 -16.18 -32.76 17.88
CA ALA A 45 -16.19 -33.32 16.53
C ALA A 45 -15.78 -32.33 15.41
N LEU A 46 -15.85 -31.03 15.63
CA LEU A 46 -15.46 -30.01 14.64
C LEU A 46 -13.97 -29.59 14.71
N ARG A 47 -13.25 -29.97 15.77
CA ARG A 47 -11.80 -29.73 15.91
C ARG A 47 -10.92 -30.82 15.29
N GLU A 48 -11.43 -32.00 15.05
CA GLU A 48 -10.65 -33.13 14.52
C GLU A 48 -10.56 -33.15 12.99
N ALA A 49 -11.42 -32.38 12.28
CA ALA A 49 -11.36 -32.26 10.81
C ALA A 49 -10.33 -31.22 10.32
N SER A 50 -9.79 -30.35 11.17
CA SER A 50 -8.87 -29.28 10.76
C SER A 50 -7.38 -29.61 10.91
N ASN A 51 -7.01 -30.80 11.40
CA ASN A 51 -5.62 -31.15 11.70
C ASN A 51 -5.00 -32.21 10.76
N ARG A 52 -5.51 -32.34 9.52
CA ARG A 52 -4.76 -32.99 8.43
C ARG A 52 -4.01 -31.94 7.61
N GLY A 53 -3.21 -31.14 8.27
CA GLY A 53 -2.30 -30.18 7.64
C GLY A 53 -1.13 -30.89 6.98
N GLY A 54 -1.33 -31.46 5.79
CA GLY A 54 -0.21 -31.83 4.93
C GLY A 54 0.70 -30.59 4.79
N LYS A 55 2.00 -30.76 5.02
CA LYS A 55 3.01 -29.66 4.90
C LYS A 55 2.87 -29.06 3.51
N ILE A 56 2.41 -27.81 3.41
CA ILE A 56 2.26 -27.13 2.13
C ILE A 56 3.61 -27.09 1.44
N VAL A 57 3.72 -27.77 0.31
CA VAL A 57 4.92 -27.69 -0.54
C VAL A 57 4.92 -26.33 -1.22
N ARG A 58 5.88 -25.51 -0.82
CA ARG A 58 6.10 -24.18 -1.42
C ARG A 58 6.86 -24.32 -2.72
N ARG A 59 6.64 -23.36 -3.63
CA ARG A 59 7.26 -23.34 -4.96
C ARG A 59 7.93 -21.99 -5.26
N PRO A 60 8.89 -21.92 -6.19
CA PRO A 60 9.36 -20.66 -6.70
C PRO A 60 8.23 -19.98 -7.49
N VAL A 61 7.84 -18.80 -7.04
CA VAL A 61 6.86 -17.93 -7.72
C VAL A 61 7.57 -16.60 -7.94
N HIS A 62 7.54 -16.08 -9.18
CA HIS A 62 8.21 -14.85 -9.54
C HIS A 62 7.20 -13.90 -10.19
N GLY A 63 7.05 -12.70 -9.66
CA GLY A 63 6.16 -11.68 -10.23
C GLY A 63 5.59 -10.73 -9.20
N VAL A 64 4.68 -9.88 -9.66
CA VAL A 64 4.00 -8.86 -8.86
C VAL A 64 2.50 -9.09 -8.93
N LEU A 65 1.86 -9.28 -7.80
CA LEU A 65 0.40 -9.31 -7.69
C LEU A 65 -0.08 -7.93 -7.23
N LEU A 66 -0.97 -7.31 -7.99
CA LEU A 66 -1.65 -6.10 -7.58
C LEU A 66 -2.89 -6.49 -6.77
N LEU A 67 -2.79 -6.39 -5.45
CA LEU A 67 -3.88 -6.75 -4.55
C LEU A 67 -4.71 -5.51 -4.19
N ASP A 68 -6.03 -5.58 -4.34
CA ASP A 68 -6.96 -4.67 -3.66
C ASP A 68 -7.08 -5.13 -2.21
N LYS A 69 -6.31 -4.50 -1.31
CA LYS A 69 -6.29 -4.86 0.10
C LYS A 69 -7.67 -4.58 0.73
N PRO A 70 -8.34 -5.58 1.29
CA PRO A 70 -9.60 -5.35 1.99
C PRO A 70 -9.38 -4.61 3.32
N ILE A 71 -10.44 -4.01 3.83
CA ILE A 71 -10.50 -3.44 5.18
C ILE A 71 -10.27 -4.54 6.25
N GLY A 72 -9.76 -4.16 7.41
CA GLY A 72 -9.61 -5.02 8.59
C GLY A 72 -8.38 -5.92 8.59
N LEU A 73 -7.62 -6.00 7.49
CA LEU A 73 -6.34 -6.72 7.43
C LEU A 73 -5.17 -5.75 7.42
N SER A 74 -4.13 -6.05 8.17
CA SER A 74 -2.83 -5.39 7.96
C SER A 74 -2.23 -5.82 6.62
N SER A 75 -1.31 -5.01 6.07
CA SER A 75 -0.60 -5.36 4.82
C SER A 75 0.13 -6.71 4.92
N ASN A 76 0.71 -7.03 6.09
CA ASN A 76 1.37 -8.32 6.27
C ASN A 76 0.37 -9.49 6.31
N GLN A 77 -0.79 -9.34 6.95
CA GLN A 77 -1.83 -10.38 6.95
C GLN A 77 -2.34 -10.65 5.53
N ALA A 78 -2.59 -9.59 4.73
CA ALA A 78 -2.99 -9.72 3.33
C ALA A 78 -1.88 -10.41 2.50
N LEU A 79 -0.61 -10.02 2.69
CA LEU A 79 0.55 -10.65 2.07
C LEU A 79 0.63 -12.14 2.41
N GLN A 80 0.49 -12.53 3.68
CA GLN A 80 0.58 -13.93 4.09
C GLN A 80 -0.55 -14.79 3.50
N LYS A 81 -1.78 -14.24 3.39
CA LYS A 81 -2.89 -14.92 2.70
C LYS A 81 -2.58 -15.13 1.22
N ALA A 82 -2.15 -14.09 0.49
CA ALA A 82 -1.78 -14.21 -0.92
C ALA A 82 -0.60 -15.16 -1.13
N LYS A 83 0.41 -15.11 -0.26
CA LYS A 83 1.56 -16.01 -0.27
C LYS A 83 1.15 -17.47 -0.07
N TRP A 84 0.17 -17.73 0.79
CA TRP A 84 -0.39 -19.05 1.02
C TRP A 84 -1.14 -19.56 -0.22
N LEU A 85 -2.02 -18.74 -0.81
CA LEU A 85 -2.79 -19.07 -2.01
C LEU A 85 -1.89 -19.43 -3.21
N LEU A 86 -0.78 -18.69 -3.40
CA LEU A 86 0.21 -18.92 -4.45
C LEU A 86 1.25 -20.00 -4.08
N ARG A 87 1.21 -20.53 -2.86
CA ARG A 87 2.23 -21.45 -2.31
C ARG A 87 3.67 -20.92 -2.45
N ALA A 88 3.85 -19.60 -2.45
CA ALA A 88 5.12 -18.96 -2.76
C ALA A 88 6.15 -19.12 -1.63
N ASN A 89 7.43 -19.35 -2.00
CA ASN A 89 8.56 -19.43 -1.07
C ASN A 89 8.86 -18.07 -0.43
N LYS A 90 8.95 -17.02 -1.26
CA LYS A 90 9.38 -15.67 -0.88
C LYS A 90 8.37 -14.64 -1.33
N ALA A 91 8.01 -13.71 -0.43
CA ALA A 91 7.13 -12.60 -0.76
C ALA A 91 7.46 -11.37 0.10
N GLY A 92 7.08 -10.18 -0.39
CA GLY A 92 7.14 -8.89 0.29
C GLY A 92 6.10 -7.95 -0.30
N HIS A 93 5.86 -6.80 0.34
CA HIS A 93 4.97 -5.76 -0.21
C HIS A 93 5.70 -4.43 -0.37
N THR A 94 5.15 -3.54 -1.19
CA THR A 94 5.73 -2.24 -1.51
C THR A 94 4.96 -1.10 -0.84
N GLY A 95 5.06 -0.99 0.47
CA GLY A 95 4.43 0.07 1.26
C GLY A 95 3.22 -0.40 2.05
N THR A 96 3.27 -0.10 3.34
CA THR A 96 2.25 -0.48 4.31
C THR A 96 0.95 0.31 4.10
N LEU A 97 -0.16 -0.36 4.27
CA LEU A 97 -1.49 0.18 4.49
C LEU A 97 -1.97 -0.25 5.87
N ASP A 98 -2.56 0.66 6.64
CA ASP A 98 -3.15 0.39 7.95
C ASP A 98 -4.36 -0.56 7.80
N PRO A 99 -4.84 -1.21 8.89
CA PRO A 99 -6.01 -2.12 8.81
C PRO A 99 -7.26 -1.44 8.25
N LEU A 100 -7.54 -0.20 8.65
CA LEU A 100 -8.64 0.63 8.13
C LEU A 100 -8.50 0.91 6.62
N ALA A 101 -7.26 1.07 6.13
CA ALA A 101 -7.01 1.45 4.74
C ALA A 101 -7.24 0.29 3.77
N THR A 102 -7.75 0.62 2.58
CA THR A 102 -8.00 -0.31 1.47
C THR A 102 -7.20 0.09 0.21
N GLY A 103 -7.32 -0.70 -0.86
CA GLY A 103 -6.82 -0.34 -2.18
C GLY A 103 -5.48 -0.95 -2.55
N VAL A 104 -4.78 -0.32 -3.47
CA VAL A 104 -3.61 -0.86 -4.18
C VAL A 104 -2.49 -1.26 -3.22
N LEU A 105 -2.20 -2.55 -3.16
CA LEU A 105 -1.08 -3.11 -2.41
C LEU A 105 -0.29 -4.06 -3.33
N PRO A 106 0.79 -3.59 -3.99
CA PRO A 106 1.61 -4.47 -4.80
C PRO A 106 2.37 -5.46 -3.92
N LEU A 107 2.21 -6.74 -4.21
CA LEU A 107 2.86 -7.87 -3.55
C LEU A 107 3.91 -8.45 -4.49
N CYS A 108 5.17 -8.45 -4.05
CA CYS A 108 6.31 -8.95 -4.81
C CYS A 108 6.61 -10.39 -4.40
N PHE A 109 6.76 -11.29 -5.38
CA PHE A 109 7.10 -12.69 -5.17
C PHE A 109 8.44 -13.04 -5.82
N GLY A 110 9.25 -13.86 -5.14
CA GLY A 110 10.53 -14.35 -5.64
C GLY A 110 11.46 -13.25 -6.15
N ALA A 111 11.81 -13.30 -7.43
CA ALA A 111 12.68 -12.33 -8.11
C ALA A 111 12.22 -10.88 -7.97
N ALA A 112 10.90 -10.61 -8.00
CA ALA A 112 10.33 -9.27 -7.87
C ALA A 112 10.67 -8.61 -6.51
N THR A 113 10.92 -9.38 -5.46
CA THR A 113 11.29 -8.83 -4.14
C THR A 113 12.58 -8.01 -4.15
N LYS A 114 13.45 -8.22 -5.14
CA LYS A 114 14.70 -7.47 -5.29
C LYS A 114 14.48 -6.01 -5.68
N PHE A 115 13.32 -5.71 -6.30
CA PHE A 115 12.95 -4.38 -6.83
C PHE A 115 11.91 -3.66 -5.98
N SER A 116 11.43 -4.29 -4.90
CA SER A 116 10.36 -3.74 -4.05
C SER A 116 10.68 -2.36 -3.46
N GLN A 117 11.96 -2.07 -3.18
CA GLN A 117 12.39 -0.77 -2.64
C GLN A 117 12.09 0.38 -3.59
N ILE A 118 12.19 0.18 -4.90
CA ILE A 118 11.92 1.21 -5.92
C ILE A 118 10.48 1.70 -5.81
N GLN A 119 9.53 0.78 -5.61
CA GLN A 119 8.12 1.12 -5.43
C GLN A 119 7.80 1.71 -4.05
N LEU A 120 8.60 1.41 -3.01
CA LEU A 120 8.46 2.09 -1.71
C LEU A 120 8.67 3.60 -1.85
N ASP A 121 9.57 4.00 -2.73
CA ASP A 121 9.92 5.40 -2.97
C ASP A 121 8.99 6.13 -3.95
N ALA A 122 8.11 5.41 -4.65
CA ALA A 122 7.16 5.99 -5.59
C ALA A 122 6.13 6.89 -4.90
N ASP A 123 5.55 7.83 -5.65
CA ASP A 123 4.42 8.66 -5.22
C ASP A 123 3.14 7.81 -5.06
N LYS A 124 2.24 8.29 -4.22
CA LYS A 124 0.96 7.62 -3.94
C LYS A 124 -0.21 8.59 -4.11
N THR A 125 -1.35 8.05 -4.53
CA THR A 125 -2.61 8.80 -4.55
C THR A 125 -3.63 8.08 -3.67
N TYR A 126 -4.31 8.85 -2.84
CA TYR A 126 -5.32 8.35 -1.90
C TYR A 126 -6.63 9.09 -2.07
N GLU A 127 -7.71 8.37 -1.84
CA GLU A 127 -9.01 8.92 -1.47
C GLU A 127 -9.23 8.72 0.03
N ALA A 128 -9.73 9.73 0.72
CA ALA A 128 -10.05 9.62 2.13
C ALA A 128 -11.29 10.44 2.47
N VAL A 129 -11.95 10.05 3.57
CA VAL A 129 -13.03 10.80 4.19
C VAL A 129 -12.56 11.24 5.57
N LEU A 130 -12.56 12.53 5.82
CA LEU A 130 -12.30 13.16 7.10
C LEU A 130 -13.61 13.38 7.83
N LEU A 131 -13.76 12.83 9.03
CA LEU A 131 -14.89 13.09 9.93
C LEU A 131 -14.50 14.22 10.86
N LEU A 132 -15.22 15.34 10.77
CA LEU A 132 -14.92 16.56 11.52
C LEU A 132 -15.54 16.54 12.92
N GLY A 133 -14.99 17.36 13.81
CA GLY A 133 -15.49 17.56 15.16
C GLY A 133 -15.00 16.58 16.22
N LEU A 134 -14.29 15.52 15.81
CA LEU A 134 -13.78 14.50 16.71
C LEU A 134 -12.31 14.22 16.41
N LYS A 135 -11.48 14.12 17.48
CA LYS A 135 -10.13 13.57 17.41
C LYS A 135 -10.10 12.20 18.08
N THR A 136 -9.27 11.31 17.54
CA THR A 136 -9.09 9.96 18.12
C THR A 136 -7.62 9.70 18.43
N THR A 137 -7.36 8.71 19.26
CA THR A 137 -6.00 8.32 19.69
C THR A 137 -5.11 7.87 18.54
N THR A 138 -5.69 7.35 17.44
CA THR A 138 -4.95 6.84 16.28
C THR A 138 -5.01 7.77 15.07
N GLY A 139 -5.80 8.85 15.12
CA GLY A 139 -6.09 9.75 14.00
C GLY A 139 -7.00 9.12 12.93
N ASP A 140 -7.64 7.98 13.25
CA ASP A 140 -8.60 7.28 12.40
C ASP A 140 -9.75 6.69 13.22
N ALA A 141 -10.74 6.07 12.57
CA ALA A 141 -11.93 5.53 13.20
C ALA A 141 -11.70 4.26 14.05
N GLU A 142 -10.47 3.71 14.11
CA GLU A 142 -10.13 2.57 14.98
C GLU A 142 -9.72 3.02 16.39
N GLY A 143 -9.43 4.32 16.60
CA GLY A 143 -9.02 4.87 17.91
C GLY A 143 -10.17 5.35 18.78
N ASP A 144 -9.91 5.44 20.07
CA ASP A 144 -10.83 6.03 21.05
C ASP A 144 -10.92 7.55 20.87
N VAL A 145 -12.12 8.13 21.05
CA VAL A 145 -12.33 9.58 20.98
C VAL A 145 -11.64 10.27 22.17
N ILE A 146 -10.74 11.21 21.87
CA ILE A 146 -10.00 11.99 22.89
C ILE A 146 -10.45 13.45 22.98
N GLN A 147 -11.12 13.97 21.93
CA GLN A 147 -11.61 15.34 21.92
C GLN A 147 -12.83 15.48 21.02
N THR A 148 -13.80 16.30 21.45
CA THR A 148 -14.98 16.70 20.68
C THR A 148 -15.06 18.21 20.65
N ARG A 149 -15.25 18.80 19.45
CA ARG A 149 -15.40 20.24 19.23
C ARG A 149 -16.53 20.51 18.25
N PRO A 150 -17.26 21.65 18.35
CA PRO A 150 -18.27 22.02 17.36
C PRO A 150 -17.63 22.23 16.00
N VAL A 151 -18.34 21.84 14.96
CA VAL A 151 -17.89 21.99 13.57
C VAL A 151 -18.47 23.31 13.04
N PRO A 152 -17.64 24.25 12.53
CA PRO A 152 -18.11 25.47 11.90
C PRO A 152 -18.70 25.16 10.50
N ASP A 153 -19.33 26.16 9.89
CA ASP A 153 -19.79 26.06 8.52
C ASP A 153 -18.60 25.84 7.57
N ILE A 154 -18.69 24.80 6.75
CA ILE A 154 -17.66 24.47 5.78
C ILE A 154 -18.01 25.07 4.43
N THR A 155 -17.45 26.23 4.15
CA THR A 155 -17.72 26.96 2.90
C THR A 155 -16.73 26.57 1.79
N PRO A 156 -17.06 26.76 0.51
CA PRO A 156 -16.13 26.55 -0.60
C PRO A 156 -14.82 27.34 -0.44
N GLU A 157 -14.92 28.60 0.02
CA GLU A 157 -13.77 29.48 0.21
C GLU A 157 -12.81 28.94 1.29
N LEU A 158 -13.35 28.37 2.36
CA LEU A 158 -12.57 27.68 3.38
C LEU A 158 -11.84 26.48 2.79
N LEU A 159 -12.51 25.65 1.98
CA LEU A 159 -11.87 24.49 1.33
C LEU A 159 -10.78 24.92 0.34
N GLU A 160 -10.98 25.97 -0.43
CA GLU A 160 -9.96 26.54 -1.33
C GLU A 160 -8.73 27.02 -0.54
N LYS A 161 -8.93 27.76 0.56
CA LYS A 161 -7.85 28.21 1.45
C LYS A 161 -7.07 27.02 2.04
N LEU A 162 -7.75 26.01 2.55
CA LEU A 162 -7.11 24.80 3.11
C LEU A 162 -6.37 24.01 2.03
N THR A 163 -6.95 23.89 0.84
CA THR A 163 -6.29 23.25 -0.31
C THR A 163 -4.97 23.95 -0.64
N ALA A 164 -4.97 25.29 -0.70
CA ALA A 164 -3.74 26.06 -0.95
C ALA A 164 -2.72 25.90 0.19
N GLN A 165 -3.18 25.90 1.44
CA GLN A 165 -2.31 25.77 2.63
C GLN A 165 -1.60 24.42 2.70
N PHE A 166 -2.28 23.33 2.35
CA PHE A 166 -1.76 21.97 2.47
C PHE A 166 -1.22 21.38 1.17
N THR A 167 -1.13 22.17 0.10
CA THR A 167 -0.48 21.77 -1.16
C THR A 167 0.95 22.30 -1.21
N GLY A 168 1.89 21.47 -1.70
CA GLY A 168 3.32 21.79 -1.78
C GLY A 168 4.13 21.10 -0.69
N PRO A 169 5.36 21.59 -0.42
CA PRO A 169 6.22 21.07 0.65
C PRO A 169 5.66 21.44 2.02
N ILE A 170 5.45 20.43 2.88
CA ILE A 170 5.01 20.59 4.27
C ILE A 170 5.84 19.73 5.21
N ALA A 171 5.98 20.15 6.47
CA ALA A 171 6.59 19.38 7.53
C ALA A 171 5.50 18.60 8.27
N GLN A 172 5.68 17.30 8.47
CA GLN A 172 4.73 16.43 9.11
C GLN A 172 5.39 15.60 10.21
N ILE A 173 4.83 15.61 11.42
CA ILE A 173 5.27 14.73 12.51
C ILE A 173 4.59 13.37 12.31
N PRO A 174 5.36 12.26 12.15
CA PRO A 174 4.78 10.94 11.99
C PRO A 174 3.92 10.54 13.20
N PRO A 175 2.79 9.84 13.02
CA PRO A 175 1.96 9.42 14.15
C PRO A 175 2.66 8.33 14.96
N MET A 176 2.32 8.23 16.26
CA MET A 176 2.82 7.16 17.14
C MET A 176 2.43 5.77 16.63
N TYR A 177 1.23 5.63 16.08
CA TYR A 177 0.77 4.39 15.47
C TYR A 177 1.33 4.23 14.04
N SER A 178 2.66 4.09 13.93
CA SER A 178 3.36 3.87 12.66
C SER A 178 4.40 2.76 12.74
N ALA A 179 4.80 2.24 11.57
CA ALA A 179 5.84 1.21 11.45
C ALA A 179 7.27 1.78 11.47
N LEU A 180 7.44 3.09 11.66
CA LEU A 180 8.75 3.70 11.85
C LEU A 180 9.41 3.12 13.10
N LYS A 181 10.73 2.95 13.03
CA LYS A 181 11.50 2.42 14.15
C LYS A 181 12.28 3.51 14.85
N LYS A 182 12.25 3.48 16.19
CA LYS A 182 13.17 4.18 17.08
C LYS A 182 13.82 3.15 17.98
N ASP A 183 15.14 3.17 18.10
CA ASP A 183 15.92 2.22 18.90
C ASP A 183 15.62 0.75 18.59
N GLY A 184 15.37 0.44 17.30
CA GLY A 184 15.08 -0.90 16.81
C GLY A 184 13.63 -1.38 16.99
N LYS A 185 12.80 -0.70 17.79
CA LYS A 185 11.40 -1.01 18.08
C LYS A 185 10.46 -0.10 17.26
N ALA A 186 9.35 -0.63 16.73
CA ALA A 186 8.41 0.16 15.96
C ALA A 186 7.62 1.12 16.85
N LEU A 187 7.28 2.34 16.37
CA LEU A 187 6.57 3.34 17.15
C LEU A 187 5.21 2.84 17.66
N TYR A 188 4.48 2.04 16.86
CA TYR A 188 3.21 1.47 17.32
C TYR A 188 3.35 0.52 18.52
N GLU A 189 4.53 -0.07 18.75
CA GLU A 189 4.79 -0.92 19.90
C GLU A 189 4.92 -0.09 21.19
N TYR A 190 5.54 1.11 21.09
CA TYR A 190 5.58 2.09 22.18
C TYR A 190 4.16 2.61 22.47
N ALA A 191 3.41 3.01 21.43
CA ALA A 191 2.05 3.51 21.57
C ALA A 191 1.13 2.52 22.32
N ARG A 192 1.23 1.22 22.01
CA ARG A 192 0.47 0.17 22.71
C ARG A 192 0.84 -0.03 24.15
N GLN A 193 2.03 0.41 24.57
CA GLN A 193 2.51 0.39 25.96
C GLN A 193 2.16 1.69 26.68
N GLY A 194 1.49 2.64 26.00
CA GLY A 194 1.19 3.96 26.56
C GLY A 194 2.41 4.89 26.63
N GLU A 195 3.49 4.52 25.97
CA GLU A 195 4.73 5.31 25.93
C GLU A 195 4.67 6.28 24.75
N GLU A 196 4.86 7.56 25.01
CA GLU A 196 5.07 8.58 23.99
C GLU A 196 6.56 8.79 23.73
N VAL A 197 6.92 8.87 22.45
CA VAL A 197 8.31 8.99 22.01
C VAL A 197 8.44 10.20 21.10
N ASP A 198 9.46 11.02 21.32
CA ASP A 198 9.77 12.17 20.46
C ASP A 198 10.03 11.72 19.02
N ARG A 199 9.39 12.42 18.08
CA ARG A 199 9.44 12.17 16.65
C ARG A 199 9.82 13.45 15.93
N GLU A 200 10.84 13.37 15.10
CA GLU A 200 11.26 14.47 14.26
C GLU A 200 10.26 14.69 13.13
N ALA A 201 9.98 15.94 12.83
CA ALA A 201 9.20 16.33 11.66
C ALA A 201 9.94 15.92 10.38
N ARG A 202 9.18 15.44 9.38
CA ARG A 202 9.71 15.03 8.08
C ARG A 202 9.13 15.89 6.99
N ASN A 203 9.98 16.30 6.06
CA ASN A 203 9.53 17.02 4.88
C ASN A 203 8.86 16.05 3.92
N ILE A 204 7.62 16.33 3.55
CA ILE A 204 6.84 15.63 2.53
C ILE A 204 6.33 16.65 1.51
N VAL A 205 5.87 16.14 0.38
CA VAL A 205 5.28 16.99 -0.66
C VAL A 205 3.87 16.48 -0.99
N ILE A 206 2.91 17.38 -0.90
CA ILE A 206 1.56 17.16 -1.43
C ILE A 206 1.54 17.78 -2.84
N TYR A 207 1.59 16.93 -3.85
CA TYR A 207 1.60 17.39 -5.25
C TYR A 207 0.24 17.89 -5.72
N GLN A 208 -0.82 17.27 -5.20
CA GLN A 208 -2.18 17.64 -5.52
C GLN A 208 -3.10 17.32 -4.33
N LEU A 209 -4.00 18.24 -4.01
CA LEU A 209 -5.04 18.06 -3.02
C LEU A 209 -6.35 18.59 -3.59
N LYS A 210 -7.39 17.78 -3.55
CA LYS A 210 -8.77 18.18 -3.87
C LYS A 210 -9.61 17.91 -2.63
N MET A 211 -10.48 18.85 -2.27
CA MET A 211 -11.41 18.73 -1.14
C MET A 211 -12.83 19.04 -1.57
N ALA A 212 -13.79 18.29 -1.02
CA ALA A 212 -15.21 18.56 -1.20
C ALA A 212 -15.98 18.15 0.07
N VAL A 213 -17.05 18.85 0.40
CA VAL A 213 -17.97 18.41 1.45
C VAL A 213 -18.57 17.07 1.04
N ALA A 214 -18.48 16.07 1.90
CA ALA A 214 -19.14 14.78 1.68
C ALA A 214 -20.57 14.87 2.21
N ILE A 215 -21.54 14.63 1.33
CA ILE A 215 -22.93 14.49 1.74
C ILE A 215 -23.11 13.05 2.22
N ASP A 216 -22.87 12.82 3.50
CA ASP A 216 -23.21 11.55 4.16
C ASP A 216 -24.27 11.82 5.22
N LEU A 217 -25.44 11.23 5.05
CA LEU A 217 -26.58 11.35 5.98
C LEU A 217 -26.27 10.77 7.37
N ARG A 218 -25.15 10.06 7.55
CA ARG A 218 -24.73 9.42 8.79
C ARG A 218 -23.69 10.20 9.58
N ALA A 219 -23.01 11.15 8.94
CA ALA A 219 -22.04 12.03 9.58
C ALA A 219 -22.34 13.47 9.16
N PRO A 220 -22.79 14.32 10.10
CA PRO A 220 -23.32 15.65 9.76
C PRO A 220 -22.28 16.57 9.11
N THR A 221 -20.97 16.27 9.22
CA THR A 221 -19.95 17.05 8.53
C THR A 221 -18.72 16.21 8.23
N ALA A 222 -18.58 15.81 6.97
CA ALA A 222 -17.43 15.09 6.48
C ALA A 222 -16.83 15.79 5.24
N ILE A 223 -15.52 15.73 5.09
CA ILE A 223 -14.80 16.22 3.91
C ILE A 223 -14.19 15.02 3.19
N LYS A 224 -14.52 14.86 1.91
CA LYS A 224 -13.83 13.95 1.01
C LYS A 224 -12.57 14.63 0.48
N ILE A 225 -11.44 13.93 0.52
CA ILE A 225 -10.19 14.40 -0.07
C ILE A 225 -9.65 13.40 -1.09
N ILE A 226 -9.02 13.91 -2.14
CA ILE A 226 -8.17 13.16 -3.06
C ILE A 226 -6.79 13.82 -2.98
N VAL A 227 -5.78 13.03 -2.61
CA VAL A 227 -4.42 13.56 -2.37
C VAL A 227 -3.38 12.74 -3.10
N LYS A 228 -2.56 13.41 -3.93
CA LYS A 228 -1.32 12.85 -4.50
C LYS A 228 -0.14 13.39 -3.71
N CYS A 229 0.70 12.50 -3.19
CA CYS A 229 1.77 12.86 -2.26
C CYS A 229 3.03 12.02 -2.45
N SER A 230 4.13 12.56 -1.95
CA SER A 230 5.43 11.88 -1.88
C SER A 230 5.41 10.69 -0.91
N LYS A 231 6.42 9.84 -1.00
CA LYS A 231 6.67 8.79 0.00
C LYS A 231 6.71 9.36 1.42
N GLY A 232 6.32 8.54 2.40
CA GLY A 232 6.41 8.87 3.83
C GLY A 232 5.30 9.78 4.35
N THR A 233 4.36 10.20 3.50
CA THR A 233 3.19 10.98 3.90
C THR A 233 2.20 10.13 4.69
N TYR A 234 1.76 10.63 5.85
CA TYR A 234 0.70 10.06 6.68
C TYR A 234 -0.61 10.81 6.45
N ILE A 235 -1.57 10.15 5.79
CA ILE A 235 -2.86 10.77 5.50
C ILE A 235 -3.67 11.02 6.78
N ARG A 236 -3.48 10.21 7.83
CA ARG A 236 -4.05 10.43 9.16
C ARG A 236 -3.61 11.77 9.75
N THR A 237 -2.31 12.03 9.76
CA THR A 237 -1.76 13.31 10.23
C THR A 237 -2.25 14.48 9.37
N LEU A 238 -2.29 14.31 8.02
CA LEU A 238 -2.86 15.35 7.15
C LEU A 238 -4.31 15.65 7.50
N GLY A 239 -5.11 14.63 7.81
CA GLY A 239 -6.51 14.80 8.23
C GLY A 239 -6.64 15.52 9.58
N GLU A 240 -5.78 15.18 10.55
CA GLU A 240 -5.73 15.87 11.85
C GLU A 240 -5.31 17.34 11.67
N ASP A 241 -4.27 17.62 10.87
CA ASP A 241 -3.77 18.99 10.61
C ASP A 241 -4.83 19.85 9.92
N ILE A 242 -5.58 19.29 8.95
CA ILE A 242 -6.72 19.96 8.31
C ILE A 242 -7.83 20.25 9.34
N GLY A 243 -8.17 19.27 10.19
CA GLY A 243 -9.17 19.46 11.25
C GLY A 243 -8.77 20.52 12.26
N GLU A 244 -7.49 20.62 12.61
CA GLU A 244 -6.98 21.68 13.49
C GLU A 244 -7.02 23.05 12.79
N ALA A 245 -6.69 23.12 11.50
CA ALA A 245 -6.77 24.38 10.74
C ALA A 245 -8.21 24.88 10.58
N ILE A 246 -9.21 23.98 10.57
CA ILE A 246 -10.63 24.31 10.65
C ILE A 246 -11.03 24.78 12.06
N GLY A 247 -10.32 24.31 13.10
CA GLY A 247 -10.59 24.61 14.52
C GLY A 247 -11.42 23.57 15.25
N CYS A 248 -11.93 22.53 14.56
CA CYS A 248 -12.81 21.51 15.16
C CYS A 248 -12.15 20.16 15.41
N GLY A 249 -10.95 19.92 14.88
CA GLY A 249 -10.33 18.59 14.83
C GLY A 249 -10.99 17.67 13.80
N ALA A 250 -10.27 16.62 13.43
CA ALA A 250 -10.76 15.59 12.53
C ALA A 250 -10.02 14.27 12.75
N HIS A 251 -10.59 13.18 12.22
CA HIS A 251 -9.92 11.90 12.06
C HIS A 251 -10.35 11.24 10.74
N LEU A 252 -9.60 10.25 10.27
CA LEU A 252 -9.97 9.48 9.08
C LEU A 252 -11.14 8.53 9.36
N GLY A 253 -12.26 8.70 8.67
CA GLY A 253 -13.36 7.73 8.63
C GLY A 253 -13.11 6.61 7.63
N SER A 254 -12.41 6.92 6.51
CA SER A 254 -11.98 5.92 5.53
C SER A 254 -10.72 6.37 4.79
N LEU A 255 -9.97 5.38 4.29
CA LEU A 255 -8.77 5.60 3.48
C LEU A 255 -8.66 4.53 2.39
N ARG A 256 -8.46 4.96 1.15
CA ARG A 256 -8.24 4.07 0.01
C ARG A 256 -7.04 4.55 -0.80
N ARG A 257 -6.02 3.72 -0.96
CA ARG A 257 -4.95 4.00 -1.91
C ARG A 257 -5.40 3.63 -3.31
N ILE A 258 -5.58 4.62 -4.18
CA ILE A 258 -6.04 4.41 -5.55
C ILE A 258 -4.88 4.26 -6.54
N GLN A 259 -3.68 4.75 -6.17
CA GLN A 259 -2.49 4.64 -7.02
C GLN A 259 -1.20 4.57 -6.20
N THR A 260 -0.20 3.82 -6.69
CA THR A 260 1.18 3.80 -6.19
C THR A 260 2.14 3.59 -7.37
N GLY A 261 3.02 4.57 -7.64
CA GLY A 261 3.81 4.56 -8.88
C GLY A 261 2.91 4.41 -10.11
N GLY A 262 3.30 3.54 -11.03
CA GLY A 262 2.54 3.23 -12.24
C GLY A 262 1.35 2.29 -12.04
N PHE A 263 1.00 1.87 -10.81
CA PHE A 263 -0.09 0.92 -10.54
C PHE A 263 -1.32 1.62 -9.99
N SER A 264 -2.51 1.25 -10.50
CA SER A 264 -3.80 1.82 -10.15
C SER A 264 -4.79 0.74 -9.64
N SER A 265 -5.85 1.19 -8.98
CA SER A 265 -6.82 0.29 -8.32
C SER A 265 -7.65 -0.55 -9.28
N ASP A 266 -7.86 -0.11 -10.52
CA ASP A 266 -8.55 -0.84 -11.58
C ASP A 266 -7.79 -2.08 -12.06
N GLN A 267 -6.46 -2.11 -11.90
CA GLN A 267 -5.60 -3.25 -12.22
C GLN A 267 -5.58 -4.33 -11.11
N CYS A 268 -6.15 -4.03 -9.95
CA CYS A 268 -6.05 -4.89 -8.77
C CYS A 268 -7.09 -6.01 -8.77
N ILE A 269 -6.72 -7.15 -8.17
CA ILE A 269 -7.64 -8.23 -7.85
C ILE A 269 -7.97 -8.21 -6.34
N SER A 270 -9.23 -8.42 -5.98
CA SER A 270 -9.62 -8.58 -4.59
C SER A 270 -9.10 -9.91 -4.02
N LEU A 271 -8.91 -9.97 -2.70
CA LEU A 271 -8.46 -11.20 -2.04
C LEU A 271 -9.46 -12.35 -2.24
N SER A 272 -10.76 -12.07 -2.20
CA SER A 272 -11.82 -13.06 -2.42
C SER A 272 -11.84 -13.57 -3.86
N ALA A 273 -11.64 -12.69 -4.86
CA ALA A 273 -11.53 -13.12 -6.24
C ALA A 273 -10.27 -13.96 -6.48
N LEU A 274 -9.13 -13.60 -5.88
CA LEU A 274 -7.91 -14.40 -5.94
C LEU A 274 -8.10 -15.80 -5.31
N GLU A 275 -8.82 -15.86 -4.21
CA GLU A 275 -9.13 -17.12 -3.51
C GLU A 275 -10.00 -18.07 -4.35
N ALA A 276 -10.93 -17.51 -5.12
CA ALA A 276 -11.83 -18.26 -6.01
C ALA A 276 -11.14 -18.85 -7.26
N LEU A 277 -9.96 -18.32 -7.65
CA LEU A 277 -9.20 -18.84 -8.78
C LEU A 277 -8.50 -20.16 -8.42
N ASP A 278 -8.29 -21.00 -9.44
CA ASP A 278 -7.37 -22.13 -9.38
C ASP A 278 -5.90 -21.67 -9.40
N GLU A 279 -4.95 -22.60 -9.37
CA GLU A 279 -3.52 -22.27 -9.34
C GLU A 279 -3.09 -21.54 -10.62
N ALA A 280 -3.52 -22.02 -11.80
CA ALA A 280 -3.19 -21.43 -13.08
C ALA A 280 -3.77 -20.00 -13.22
N GLY A 281 -5.02 -19.81 -12.81
CA GLY A 281 -5.66 -18.51 -12.78
C GLY A 281 -4.97 -17.52 -11.84
N ARG A 282 -4.47 -17.98 -10.69
CA ARG A 282 -3.67 -17.13 -9.77
C ARG A 282 -2.33 -16.74 -10.38
N ASP A 283 -1.65 -17.67 -11.04
CA ASP A 283 -0.37 -17.40 -11.70
C ASP A 283 -0.52 -16.42 -12.86
N ALA A 284 -1.61 -16.51 -13.62
CA ALA A 284 -1.93 -15.58 -14.69
C ALA A 284 -2.19 -14.12 -14.21
N ARG A 285 -2.43 -13.91 -12.90
CA ARG A 285 -2.55 -12.56 -12.31
C ARG A 285 -1.23 -11.92 -11.93
N LEU A 286 -0.11 -12.63 -12.06
CA LEU A 286 1.21 -12.11 -11.75
C LEU A 286 1.77 -11.30 -12.93
N LEU A 287 2.03 -10.02 -12.68
CA LEU A 287 2.83 -9.19 -13.58
C LEU A 287 4.30 -9.62 -13.49
N PRO A 288 5.08 -9.51 -14.58
CA PRO A 288 6.50 -9.85 -14.55
C PRO A 288 7.30 -8.88 -13.66
N PRO A 289 8.45 -9.30 -13.07
CA PRO A 289 9.24 -8.48 -12.13
C PRO A 289 9.65 -7.11 -12.68
N GLN A 290 9.91 -6.99 -13.99
CA GLN A 290 10.27 -5.72 -14.63
C GLN A 290 9.14 -4.67 -14.60
N SER A 291 7.90 -5.05 -14.33
CA SER A 291 6.80 -4.10 -14.16
C SER A 291 7.06 -3.08 -13.03
N LEU A 292 7.91 -3.44 -12.04
CA LEU A 292 8.31 -2.53 -10.96
C LEU A 292 9.26 -1.42 -11.42
N VAL A 293 9.82 -1.52 -12.59
CA VAL A 293 10.80 -0.60 -13.18
C VAL A 293 10.42 -0.15 -14.59
N ALA A 294 9.17 -0.38 -15.02
CA ALA A 294 8.71 -0.15 -16.38
C ALA A 294 8.86 1.30 -16.88
N ASP A 295 8.79 2.27 -15.96
CA ASP A 295 8.89 3.71 -16.28
C ASP A 295 10.35 4.17 -16.51
N TYR A 296 11.35 3.30 -16.30
CA TYR A 296 12.75 3.65 -16.46
C TYR A 296 13.28 3.25 -17.84
N PRO A 297 14.29 3.97 -18.38
CA PRO A 297 14.92 3.61 -19.65
C PRO A 297 15.44 2.16 -19.65
N SER A 298 15.54 1.54 -20.81
CA SER A 298 16.05 0.17 -20.95
C SER A 298 17.36 0.11 -21.73
N VAL A 299 18.22 -0.85 -21.34
CA VAL A 299 19.45 -1.21 -22.04
C VAL A 299 19.37 -2.69 -22.38
N THR A 300 19.72 -3.06 -23.62
CA THR A 300 19.79 -4.45 -24.06
C THR A 300 21.25 -4.85 -24.29
N LEU A 301 21.63 -5.99 -23.71
CA LEU A 301 22.97 -6.54 -23.77
C LEU A 301 23.01 -7.79 -24.66
N ASP A 302 24.09 -7.97 -25.44
CA ASP A 302 24.40 -9.24 -26.07
C ASP A 302 24.72 -10.33 -25.04
N ALA A 303 24.84 -11.57 -25.47
CA ALA A 303 25.02 -12.73 -24.57
C ALA A 303 26.28 -12.64 -23.70
N ASP A 304 27.41 -12.16 -24.25
CA ASP A 304 28.66 -12.02 -23.45
C ASP A 304 28.53 -10.95 -22.38
N ASN A 305 28.01 -9.76 -22.76
CA ASN A 305 27.77 -8.68 -21.83
C ASN A 305 26.70 -9.02 -20.79
N ALA A 306 25.66 -9.76 -21.17
CA ALA A 306 24.62 -10.24 -20.25
C ALA A 306 25.19 -11.18 -19.18
N GLY A 307 26.04 -12.15 -19.58
CA GLY A 307 26.72 -13.06 -18.63
C GLY A 307 27.60 -12.32 -17.63
N ARG A 308 28.41 -11.38 -18.12
CA ARG A 308 29.25 -10.52 -17.26
C ARG A 308 28.43 -9.61 -16.36
N PHE A 309 27.32 -9.05 -16.85
CA PHE A 309 26.40 -8.24 -16.06
C PHE A 309 25.80 -9.06 -14.91
N LEU A 310 25.31 -10.26 -15.17
CA LEU A 310 24.76 -11.16 -14.14
C LEU A 310 25.80 -11.58 -13.10
N SER A 311 27.10 -11.55 -13.45
CA SER A 311 28.21 -11.74 -12.50
C SER A 311 28.53 -10.50 -11.66
N GLY A 312 27.77 -9.41 -11.80
CA GLY A 312 27.97 -8.17 -11.05
C GLY A 312 29.05 -7.24 -11.59
N LEU A 313 29.59 -7.54 -12.77
CA LEU A 313 30.67 -6.75 -13.38
C LEU A 313 30.10 -5.52 -14.07
N ARG A 314 30.65 -4.33 -13.74
CA ARG A 314 30.35 -3.11 -14.48
C ARG A 314 30.80 -3.24 -15.95
N ARG A 315 30.08 -2.58 -16.83
CA ARG A 315 30.36 -2.59 -18.27
C ARG A 315 30.73 -1.19 -18.72
N ARG A 316 31.99 -0.99 -19.13
CA ARG A 316 32.41 0.25 -19.80
C ARG A 316 32.00 0.16 -21.25
N GLY A 317 31.26 1.15 -21.74
CA GLY A 317 30.86 1.31 -23.11
C GLY A 317 31.73 2.31 -23.87
N THR A 318 31.51 2.40 -25.18
CA THR A 318 31.92 3.56 -25.95
C THR A 318 31.01 4.75 -25.63
N PRO A 319 31.45 6.01 -25.83
CA PRO A 319 30.63 7.18 -25.56
C PRO A 319 29.22 7.05 -26.15
N GLY A 320 28.20 7.16 -25.29
CA GLY A 320 26.79 7.07 -25.67
C GLY A 320 26.25 5.66 -25.92
N GLN A 321 27.03 4.60 -25.80
CA GLN A 321 26.60 3.22 -26.04
C GLN A 321 25.43 2.80 -25.14
N TRP A 322 25.44 3.20 -23.90
CA TRP A 322 24.40 2.86 -22.91
C TRP A 322 23.29 3.93 -22.81
N GLY A 323 23.39 5.02 -23.59
CA GLY A 323 22.51 6.17 -23.49
C GLY A 323 23.08 7.25 -22.59
N LYS A 324 22.20 8.15 -22.10
CA LYS A 324 22.57 9.22 -21.16
C LYS A 324 22.73 8.69 -19.74
N ASP A 325 23.49 9.43 -18.90
CA ASP A 325 23.56 9.15 -17.47
C ASP A 325 22.15 9.06 -16.87
N ALA A 326 21.92 7.99 -16.13
CA ALA A 326 20.63 7.68 -15.54
C ALA A 326 20.80 6.97 -14.18
N ALA A 327 20.07 7.42 -13.17
CA ALA A 327 20.11 6.84 -11.83
C ALA A 327 19.57 5.41 -11.78
N LEU A 328 18.68 5.06 -12.71
CA LEU A 328 18.12 3.71 -12.83
C LEU A 328 17.78 3.41 -14.30
N VAL A 329 18.16 2.21 -14.75
CA VAL A 329 17.77 1.64 -16.03
C VAL A 329 17.39 0.18 -15.87
N GLN A 330 16.47 -0.30 -16.73
CA GLN A 330 16.17 -1.73 -16.87
C GLN A 330 17.25 -2.36 -17.76
N VAL A 331 17.69 -3.58 -17.44
CA VAL A 331 18.67 -4.29 -18.25
C VAL A 331 18.09 -5.61 -18.73
N PHE A 332 18.18 -5.82 -20.05
CA PHE A 332 17.72 -7.01 -20.75
C PHE A 332 18.87 -7.71 -21.48
N GLY A 333 18.79 -9.03 -21.60
CA GLY A 333 19.56 -9.79 -22.59
C GLY A 333 18.83 -9.79 -23.94
N SER A 334 19.57 -9.93 -25.04
CA SER A 334 19.00 -9.90 -26.39
C SER A 334 18.55 -11.27 -26.91
N ASP A 335 19.24 -12.35 -26.53
CA ASP A 335 18.95 -13.69 -27.00
C ASP A 335 19.19 -14.75 -25.93
N PRO A 336 18.11 -15.32 -25.38
CA PRO A 336 16.72 -14.87 -25.54
C PRO A 336 16.47 -13.52 -24.84
N ILE A 337 15.46 -12.78 -25.27
CA ILE A 337 15.07 -11.53 -24.59
C ILE A 337 14.62 -11.86 -23.16
N ALA A 338 15.43 -11.47 -22.19
CA ALA A 338 15.20 -11.73 -20.78
C ALA A 338 15.51 -10.50 -19.92
N PHE A 339 14.68 -10.23 -18.91
CA PHE A 339 15.00 -9.23 -17.91
C PHE A 339 16.11 -9.75 -16.99
N LEU A 340 17.19 -9.00 -16.86
CA LEU A 340 18.38 -9.37 -16.09
C LEU A 340 18.47 -8.63 -14.76
N GLY A 341 17.85 -7.45 -14.67
CA GLY A 341 17.90 -6.63 -13.48
C GLY A 341 17.88 -5.14 -13.75
N SER A 342 18.41 -4.37 -12.81
CA SER A 342 18.57 -2.92 -12.94
C SER A 342 20.02 -2.48 -12.75
N ALA A 343 20.35 -1.35 -13.36
CA ALA A 343 21.65 -0.70 -13.28
C ALA A 343 21.46 0.81 -13.18
N HIS A 344 22.55 1.53 -12.96
CA HIS A 344 22.64 2.96 -13.27
C HIS A 344 23.72 3.18 -14.34
N ILE A 345 23.61 4.31 -15.04
CA ILE A 345 24.58 4.73 -16.05
C ILE A 345 25.25 5.98 -15.54
N THR A 346 26.58 6.01 -15.55
CA THR A 346 27.38 7.18 -15.24
C THR A 346 28.70 7.12 -16.00
N ALA A 347 29.09 8.20 -16.66
CA ALA A 347 30.35 8.32 -17.41
C ALA A 347 30.60 7.13 -18.38
N ASP A 348 29.61 6.78 -19.17
CA ASP A 348 29.62 5.64 -20.11
C ASP A 348 29.85 4.25 -19.46
N GLU A 349 29.66 4.14 -18.15
CA GLU A 349 29.67 2.86 -17.43
C GLU A 349 28.25 2.44 -17.06
N LEU A 350 27.89 1.19 -17.38
CA LEU A 350 26.69 0.51 -16.90
C LEU A 350 27.05 -0.26 -15.63
N ILE A 351 26.53 0.19 -14.50
CA ILE A 351 26.88 -0.33 -13.17
C ILE A 351 25.68 -1.08 -12.57
N PRO A 352 25.80 -2.42 -12.36
CA PRO A 352 24.71 -3.22 -11.81
C PRO A 352 24.26 -2.75 -10.41
N GLN A 353 22.95 -2.73 -10.18
CA GLN A 353 22.35 -2.38 -8.87
C GLN A 353 21.57 -3.56 -8.25
N ARG A 354 20.63 -4.13 -9.00
CA ARG A 354 19.84 -5.29 -8.59
C ARG A 354 19.84 -6.32 -9.71
N LEU A 355 20.35 -7.50 -9.41
CA LEU A 355 20.55 -8.57 -10.39
C LEU A 355 19.61 -9.74 -10.12
N LEU A 356 19.06 -10.32 -11.15
CA LEU A 356 18.48 -11.66 -11.08
C LEU A 356 19.62 -12.69 -11.05
N SER A 357 19.39 -13.81 -10.37
CA SER A 357 20.28 -14.97 -10.51
C SER A 357 20.02 -15.67 -11.86
N PRO A 358 20.98 -16.42 -12.41
CA PRO A 358 20.76 -17.20 -13.63
C PRO A 358 19.53 -18.12 -13.54
N ILE A 359 19.27 -18.72 -12.37
CA ILE A 359 18.09 -19.57 -12.11
C ILE A 359 16.81 -18.75 -12.22
N GLU A 360 16.75 -17.57 -11.60
CA GLU A 360 15.56 -16.69 -11.67
C GLU A 360 15.29 -16.23 -13.12
N VAL A 361 16.34 -15.95 -13.92
CA VAL A 361 16.19 -15.62 -15.34
C VAL A 361 15.61 -16.81 -16.10
N GLN A 362 16.13 -18.01 -15.85
CA GLN A 362 15.65 -19.24 -16.49
C GLN A 362 14.20 -19.55 -16.14
N ASP A 363 13.82 -19.44 -14.86
CA ASP A 363 12.45 -19.63 -14.38
C ASP A 363 11.47 -18.66 -15.08
N LEU A 364 11.86 -17.39 -15.21
CA LEU A 364 11.05 -16.38 -15.91
C LEU A 364 10.89 -16.64 -17.40
N LEU A 365 11.93 -17.17 -18.07
CA LEU A 365 11.86 -17.57 -19.47
C LEU A 365 10.94 -18.76 -19.69
N LEU A 366 10.94 -19.74 -18.77
CA LEU A 366 10.04 -20.90 -18.81
C LEU A 366 8.58 -20.47 -18.61
N LEU A 367 8.31 -19.56 -17.66
CA LEU A 367 6.95 -19.03 -17.45
C LEU A 367 6.41 -18.31 -18.68
N ARG A 368 7.24 -17.52 -19.37
CA ARG A 368 6.85 -16.86 -20.64
C ARG A 368 6.43 -17.85 -21.73
N ARG A 369 7.16 -18.97 -21.87
CA ARG A 369 6.86 -20.00 -22.88
C ARG A 369 5.57 -20.75 -22.60
N ALA A 370 5.19 -20.90 -21.33
CA ALA A 370 3.95 -21.57 -20.94
C ALA A 370 2.70 -20.69 -21.12
N SER A 371 2.87 -19.39 -21.32
CA SER A 371 1.77 -18.41 -21.48
C SER A 371 1.46 -18.11 -22.97
N HIS A 372 2.22 -18.67 -23.90
CA HIS A 372 2.02 -18.65 -25.36
C HIS A 372 1.72 -20.04 -25.89
#